data_65908c44e51b5451f69bfb423c1ef8ea
#
_entry.id   65908c44e51b5451f69bfb423c1ef8ea
#
_cell.length_a   1.000
_cell.length_b   1.000
_cell.length_c   1.000
_cell.angle_alpha   90.00
_cell.angle_beta   90.00
_cell.angle_gamma   90.00
#
_symmetry.space_group_name_H-M   'P 1'
#
loop_
_entity.id
_entity.type
_entity.pdbx_description
1 polymer ?
#
loop_
_entity_poly.entity_id
_entity_poly.type
_entity_poly.pdbx_seq_one_letter_code
_entity_poly.pdbx_strand_id
1 'polypeptide(L)'
;TGKMIWYYQTTPHDINGHEPARSIILANATIDGVEKKVIMASTKGDYAYILDAATGELIHEPISFGAQKINIYNSNKGNDADFLLSQEVIVDQTYCPGAFGGSSTTSAFADNILFVASQNYCTKFTKGQVIYKDQLIDGYQIETTQEAQSSSVHAIDVSTGQIKWTFPIESRYQGGITVSSGVVYLVDISGNFYALDSETGEVLKKIPMNGAGNAAVTIASDANGDMRIFVATGGSKSGIIAALGLPVVDSSEDDEGISRRGLIGSLVLTSIVGILYLLFIRYYRN
;
A
#
# COMPACT_ATOMS: atom_id res chain seq x y z
N THR A 1 -26.37 -7.96 16.92
CA THR A 1 -26.43 -8.71 18.21
C THR A 1 -25.09 -8.72 18.94
N GLY A 2 -23.97 -8.35 18.27
CA GLY A 2 -22.60 -8.36 18.84
C GLY A 2 -22.03 -9.77 19.10
N LYS A 3 -22.65 -10.83 18.58
CA LYS A 3 -22.12 -12.19 18.69
C LYS A 3 -20.93 -12.33 17.72
N MET A 4 -19.77 -12.76 18.25
CA MET A 4 -18.63 -13.18 17.42
C MET A 4 -19.02 -14.42 16.61
N ILE A 5 -18.82 -14.38 15.28
CA ILE A 5 -19.10 -15.50 14.38
C ILE A 5 -17.85 -16.33 14.18
N TRP A 6 -16.72 -15.69 13.88
CA TRP A 6 -15.40 -16.29 13.76
C TRP A 6 -14.31 -15.29 14.12
N TYR A 7 -13.10 -15.76 14.30
CA TYR A 7 -11.89 -14.95 14.41
C TYR A 7 -10.75 -15.64 13.69
N TYR A 8 -9.76 -14.86 13.27
CA TYR A 8 -8.51 -15.35 12.71
C TYR A 8 -7.34 -14.59 13.35
N GLN A 9 -6.37 -15.33 13.89
CA GLN A 9 -5.19 -14.76 14.51
C GLN A 9 -4.05 -14.71 13.50
N THR A 10 -3.69 -13.51 13.03
CA THR A 10 -2.67 -13.31 11.98
C THR A 10 -1.24 -13.55 12.50
N THR A 11 -0.98 -13.17 13.75
CA THR A 11 0.35 -13.28 14.36
C THR A 11 0.20 -13.94 15.72
N PRO A 12 0.47 -15.25 15.82
CA PRO A 12 0.52 -15.90 17.12
C PRO A 12 1.66 -15.31 17.96
N HIS A 13 1.40 -14.97 19.23
CA HIS A 13 2.38 -14.42 20.15
C HIS A 13 3.22 -13.25 19.55
N ASP A 14 2.54 -12.18 19.20
CA ASP A 14 3.18 -11.00 18.58
C ASP A 14 4.07 -10.24 19.57
N ILE A 15 5.37 -10.46 19.50
CA ILE A 15 6.39 -9.75 20.28
C ILE A 15 7.05 -8.60 19.51
N ASN A 16 6.77 -8.47 18.21
CA ASN A 16 7.40 -7.50 17.32
C ASN A 16 6.47 -6.36 16.87
N GLY A 17 5.19 -6.39 17.26
CA GLY A 17 4.19 -5.43 16.80
C GLY A 17 3.82 -5.64 15.33
N HIS A 18 3.64 -6.90 14.92
CA HIS A 18 3.26 -7.29 13.55
C HIS A 18 1.75 -7.41 13.37
N GLU A 19 0.99 -6.63 14.10
CA GLU A 19 -0.45 -6.56 14.03
C GLU A 19 -0.96 -6.27 12.60
N PRO A 20 -2.25 -6.58 12.32
CA PRO A 20 -2.88 -6.20 11.04
C PRO A 20 -2.78 -4.70 10.78
N ALA A 21 -2.60 -4.34 9.51
CA ALA A 21 -2.54 -2.96 9.04
C ALA A 21 -3.84 -2.20 9.31
N ARG A 22 -3.82 -0.90 9.03
CA ARG A 22 -4.91 0.04 9.37
C ARG A 22 -6.22 -0.20 8.64
N SER A 23 -6.25 -1.04 7.61
CA SER A 23 -7.47 -1.30 6.84
C SER A 23 -7.69 -2.78 6.60
N ILE A 24 -8.96 -3.17 6.70
CA ILE A 24 -9.47 -4.46 6.25
C ILE A 24 -10.39 -4.18 5.07
N ILE A 25 -10.20 -4.90 3.98
CA ILE A 25 -11.01 -4.78 2.77
C ILE A 25 -12.00 -5.93 2.72
N LEU A 26 -13.29 -5.62 2.59
CA LEU A 26 -14.36 -6.56 2.28
C LEU A 26 -14.77 -6.34 0.83
N ALA A 27 -14.62 -7.35 -0.02
CA ALA A 27 -14.96 -7.25 -1.44
C ALA A 27 -15.45 -8.60 -2.00
N ASN A 28 -16.03 -8.54 -3.20
CA ASN A 28 -16.20 -9.73 -4.01
C ASN A 28 -14.93 -9.92 -4.85
N ALA A 29 -14.42 -11.12 -4.88
CA ALA A 29 -13.26 -11.52 -5.67
C ALA A 29 -13.57 -12.81 -6.44
N THR A 30 -12.96 -12.96 -7.61
CA THR A 30 -13.04 -14.20 -8.39
C THR A 30 -11.94 -15.14 -7.95
N ILE A 31 -12.30 -16.30 -7.42
CA ILE A 31 -11.39 -17.37 -6.99
C ILE A 31 -11.77 -18.63 -7.77
N ASP A 32 -10.84 -19.17 -8.54
CA ASP A 32 -11.08 -20.34 -9.40
C ASP A 32 -12.30 -20.18 -10.32
N GLY A 33 -12.49 -18.96 -10.86
CA GLY A 33 -13.62 -18.63 -11.72
C GLY A 33 -14.96 -18.44 -11.02
N VAL A 34 -14.99 -18.50 -9.68
CA VAL A 34 -16.20 -18.32 -8.86
C VAL A 34 -16.09 -17.03 -8.05
N GLU A 35 -17.15 -16.20 -8.09
CA GLU A 35 -17.23 -15.03 -7.22
C GLU A 35 -17.43 -15.44 -5.76
N LYS A 36 -16.55 -14.97 -4.90
CA LYS A 36 -16.59 -15.17 -3.44
C LYS A 36 -16.48 -13.83 -2.72
N LYS A 37 -17.18 -13.70 -1.61
CA LYS A 37 -16.98 -12.57 -0.70
C LYS A 37 -15.79 -12.84 0.20
N VAL A 38 -14.78 -11.99 0.13
CA VAL A 38 -13.52 -12.18 0.84
C VAL A 38 -13.20 -10.99 1.75
N ILE A 39 -12.46 -11.28 2.81
CA ILE A 39 -11.80 -10.28 3.64
C ILE A 39 -10.31 -10.34 3.33
N MET A 40 -9.72 -9.17 3.07
CA MET A 40 -8.30 -9.02 2.81
C MET A 40 -7.67 -8.10 3.86
N ALA A 41 -6.56 -8.53 4.42
CA ALA A 41 -5.78 -7.78 5.40
C ALA A 41 -4.30 -7.95 5.13
N SER A 42 -3.51 -6.89 5.32
CA SER A 42 -2.05 -6.98 5.38
C SER A 42 -1.58 -6.74 6.82
N THR A 43 -0.38 -7.20 7.14
CA THR A 43 0.19 -7.05 8.49
C THR A 43 1.55 -6.35 8.43
N LYS A 44 1.96 -5.79 9.55
CA LYS A 44 3.31 -5.23 9.71
C LYS A 44 4.43 -6.29 9.63
N GLY A 45 4.08 -7.57 9.70
CA GLY A 45 4.98 -8.68 9.38
C GLY A 45 5.14 -8.94 7.88
N ASP A 46 4.60 -8.09 6.99
CA ASP A 46 4.62 -8.24 5.53
C ASP A 46 3.94 -9.53 5.01
N TYR A 47 2.83 -9.88 5.63
CA TYR A 47 1.93 -10.91 5.14
C TYR A 47 0.59 -10.33 4.71
N ALA A 48 0.06 -10.81 3.60
CA ALA A 48 -1.31 -10.61 3.20
C ALA A 48 -2.13 -11.87 3.49
N TYR A 49 -3.32 -11.67 4.01
CA TYR A 49 -4.30 -12.70 4.34
C TYR A 49 -5.55 -12.47 3.50
N ILE A 50 -6.00 -13.52 2.84
CA ILE A 50 -7.25 -13.52 2.07
C ILE A 50 -8.14 -14.60 2.67
N LEU A 51 -9.23 -14.18 3.29
CA LEU A 51 -10.12 -15.04 4.07
C LEU A 51 -11.51 -15.07 3.43
N ASP A 52 -12.17 -16.19 3.48
CA ASP A 52 -13.60 -16.28 3.22
C ASP A 52 -14.37 -15.45 4.26
N ALA A 53 -15.20 -14.52 3.82
CA ALA A 53 -15.89 -13.59 4.71
C ALA A 53 -16.94 -14.26 5.61
N ALA A 54 -17.46 -15.42 5.23
CA ALA A 54 -18.48 -16.11 5.98
C ALA A 54 -17.89 -17.04 7.05
N THR A 55 -16.75 -17.67 6.75
CA THR A 55 -16.17 -18.72 7.61
C THR A 55 -14.90 -18.29 8.34
N GLY A 56 -14.16 -17.28 7.83
CA GLY A 56 -12.85 -16.90 8.32
C GLY A 56 -11.73 -17.84 7.89
N GLU A 57 -12.02 -18.80 7.02
CA GLU A 57 -11.01 -19.72 6.49
C GLU A 57 -10.11 -19.03 5.46
N LEU A 58 -8.83 -19.40 5.44
CA LEU A 58 -7.89 -18.91 4.43
C LEU A 58 -8.28 -19.40 3.04
N ILE A 59 -8.27 -18.48 2.06
CA ILE A 59 -8.38 -18.83 0.64
C ILE A 59 -7.02 -19.34 0.13
N HIS A 60 -5.94 -18.70 0.56
CA HIS A 60 -4.56 -19.09 0.27
C HIS A 60 -3.75 -19.11 1.56
N GLU A 61 -2.64 -19.84 1.57
CA GLU A 61 -1.62 -19.67 2.62
C GLU A 61 -1.23 -18.18 2.71
N PRO A 62 -0.84 -17.68 3.91
CA PRO A 62 -0.44 -16.29 4.07
C PRO A 62 0.65 -15.87 3.09
N ILE A 63 0.39 -14.83 2.32
CA ILE A 63 1.24 -14.39 1.21
C ILE A 63 2.30 -13.44 1.76
N SER A 64 3.56 -13.87 1.77
CA SER A 64 4.69 -13.02 2.14
C SER A 64 5.08 -12.11 0.99
N PHE A 65 5.20 -10.79 1.22
CA PHE A 65 5.52 -9.81 0.18
C PHE A 65 6.69 -8.87 0.52
N GLY A 66 7.17 -8.83 1.74
CA GLY A 66 8.25 -7.94 2.16
C GLY A 66 9.63 -8.61 2.20
N ALA A 67 10.64 -7.79 2.46
CA ALA A 67 12.02 -8.23 2.65
C ALA A 67 12.22 -8.74 4.09
N GLN A 68 11.72 -9.90 4.41
CA GLN A 68 11.88 -10.49 5.74
C GLN A 68 13.27 -11.10 5.91
N LYS A 69 14.02 -10.59 6.87
CA LYS A 69 15.29 -11.22 7.29
C LYS A 69 15.08 -12.34 8.33
N ILE A 70 13.95 -12.31 9.03
CA ILE A 70 13.62 -13.32 10.04
C ILE A 70 12.23 -13.87 9.73
N ASN A 71 12.19 -15.15 9.40
CA ASN A 71 10.93 -15.86 9.30
C ASN A 71 10.47 -16.26 10.71
N ILE A 72 9.64 -15.40 11.32
CA ILE A 72 9.01 -15.68 12.61
C ILE A 72 7.84 -16.66 12.48
N TYR A 73 7.38 -16.92 11.27
CA TYR A 73 6.36 -17.90 10.94
C TYR A 73 7.02 -19.15 10.36
N ASN A 74 7.34 -20.11 11.20
CA ASN A 74 7.78 -21.41 10.72
C ASN A 74 6.55 -22.19 10.29
N SER A 75 6.29 -22.22 8.98
CA SER A 75 5.15 -22.92 8.38
C SER A 75 5.04 -24.41 8.77
N ASN A 76 6.17 -25.03 9.12
CA ASN A 76 6.19 -26.42 9.55
C ASN A 76 5.80 -26.62 11.02
N LYS A 77 5.79 -25.57 11.83
CA LYS A 77 5.37 -25.64 13.25
C LYS A 77 4.01 -24.98 13.48
N GLY A 78 3.44 -24.38 12.47
CA GLY A 78 2.07 -23.88 12.44
C GLY A 78 1.72 -22.99 13.63
N ASN A 79 0.52 -23.18 14.13
CA ASN A 79 -0.01 -22.53 15.32
C ASN A 79 0.34 -23.32 16.61
N ASP A 80 1.53 -23.92 16.69
CA ASP A 80 1.98 -24.53 17.94
C ASP A 80 2.17 -23.42 19.00
N ALA A 81 1.15 -23.26 19.83
CA ALA A 81 1.10 -22.25 20.87
C ALA A 81 2.28 -22.37 21.84
N ASP A 82 2.71 -23.58 22.15
CA ASP A 82 3.84 -23.83 23.06
C ASP A 82 5.16 -23.36 22.44
N PHE A 83 5.36 -23.60 21.15
CA PHE A 83 6.52 -23.09 20.44
C PHE A 83 6.52 -21.57 20.38
N LEU A 84 5.39 -20.95 20.05
CA LEU A 84 5.28 -19.49 19.93
C LEU A 84 5.42 -18.81 21.29
N LEU A 85 4.86 -19.36 22.36
CA LEU A 85 5.01 -18.87 23.73
C LEU A 85 6.44 -19.04 24.25
N SER A 86 7.23 -19.97 23.69
CA SER A 86 8.63 -20.16 24.03
C SER A 86 9.58 -19.15 23.35
N GLN A 87 9.07 -18.35 22.39
CA GLN A 87 9.90 -17.34 21.73
C GLN A 87 10.21 -16.20 22.72
N GLU A 88 11.49 -16.04 23.00
CA GLU A 88 11.98 -14.91 23.77
C GLU A 88 12.38 -13.77 22.84
N VAL A 89 12.30 -12.53 23.35
CA VAL A 89 12.87 -11.37 22.68
C VAL A 89 14.39 -11.55 22.56
N ILE A 90 14.90 -11.67 21.34
CA ILE A 90 16.33 -11.76 21.10
C ILE A 90 16.90 -10.34 21.08
N VAL A 91 17.70 -10.04 22.09
CA VAL A 91 18.34 -8.75 22.28
C VAL A 91 19.45 -8.54 21.25
N ASP A 92 19.60 -7.30 20.78
CA ASP A 92 20.63 -6.86 19.81
C ASP A 92 20.53 -7.52 18.42
N GLN A 93 19.46 -8.28 18.16
CA GLN A 93 19.16 -8.77 16.82
C GLN A 93 18.31 -7.75 16.04
N THR A 94 18.68 -7.51 14.78
CA THR A 94 17.92 -6.66 13.87
C THR A 94 16.77 -7.45 13.24
N TYR A 95 15.58 -6.91 13.35
CA TYR A 95 14.34 -7.41 12.73
C TYR A 95 13.94 -6.50 11.57
N CYS A 96 13.66 -7.07 10.40
CA CYS A 96 13.19 -6.37 9.21
C CYS A 96 12.04 -7.15 8.53
N PRO A 97 10.84 -6.58 8.44
CA PRO A 97 10.43 -5.34 9.05
C PRO A 97 10.44 -5.44 10.57
N GLY A 98 10.82 -4.35 11.23
CA GLY A 98 10.74 -4.25 12.69
C GLY A 98 9.39 -3.67 13.14
N ALA A 99 9.30 -3.33 14.43
CA ALA A 99 8.06 -2.84 15.06
C ALA A 99 7.43 -1.60 14.39
N PHE A 100 8.22 -0.82 13.64
CA PHE A 100 7.74 0.37 12.90
C PHE A 100 7.74 0.17 11.38
N GLY A 101 8.08 -1.03 10.91
CA GLY A 101 8.12 -1.38 9.49
C GLY A 101 6.88 -2.12 9.01
N GLY A 102 7.03 -2.79 7.88
CA GLY A 102 6.02 -3.63 7.26
C GLY A 102 4.84 -2.86 6.68
N SER A 103 3.75 -3.55 6.41
CA SER A 103 2.52 -2.95 5.92
C SER A 103 1.77 -2.27 7.05
N SER A 104 1.87 -0.96 7.12
CA SER A 104 1.23 -0.13 8.15
C SER A 104 0.26 0.92 7.60
N THR A 105 -0.02 0.87 6.29
CA THR A 105 -0.86 1.83 5.58
C THR A 105 -2.14 1.18 5.05
N THR A 106 -3.05 1.98 4.50
CA THR A 106 -4.26 1.44 3.86
C THR A 106 -3.91 0.79 2.53
N SER A 107 -4.39 -0.43 2.35
CA SER A 107 -4.33 -1.18 1.10
C SER A 107 -5.49 -0.79 0.17
N ALA A 108 -5.41 -1.17 -1.10
CA ALA A 108 -6.48 -0.99 -2.08
C ALA A 108 -6.76 -2.30 -2.82
N PHE A 109 -7.97 -2.42 -3.37
CA PHE A 109 -8.38 -3.58 -4.16
C PHE A 109 -9.19 -3.13 -5.36
N ALA A 110 -8.82 -3.60 -6.53
CA ALA A 110 -9.57 -3.46 -7.77
C ALA A 110 -9.17 -4.57 -8.76
N ASP A 111 -10.05 -4.92 -9.66
CA ASP A 111 -9.80 -5.85 -10.77
C ASP A 111 -9.14 -7.16 -10.32
N ASN A 112 -9.60 -7.68 -9.18
CA ASN A 112 -9.09 -8.89 -8.52
C ASN A 112 -7.62 -8.82 -8.06
N ILE A 113 -7.09 -7.60 -7.92
CA ILE A 113 -5.73 -7.33 -7.45
C ILE A 113 -5.78 -6.60 -6.11
N LEU A 114 -5.06 -7.11 -5.13
CA LEU A 114 -4.81 -6.47 -3.85
C LEU A 114 -3.48 -5.71 -3.91
N PHE A 115 -3.53 -4.40 -3.69
CA PHE A 115 -2.35 -3.54 -3.63
C PHE A 115 -1.98 -3.28 -2.18
N VAL A 116 -0.77 -3.63 -1.79
CA VAL A 116 -0.22 -3.46 -0.44
C VAL A 116 1.12 -2.75 -0.49
N ALA A 117 1.43 -2.00 0.55
CA ALA A 117 2.75 -1.37 0.67
C ALA A 117 3.51 -1.95 1.87
N SER A 118 4.80 -2.12 1.71
CA SER A 118 5.74 -2.51 2.76
C SER A 118 6.76 -1.43 3.01
N GLN A 119 7.10 -1.20 4.28
CA GLN A 119 8.22 -0.37 4.70
C GLN A 119 9.34 -1.25 5.23
N ASN A 120 10.52 -1.18 4.63
CA ASN A 120 11.71 -1.83 5.14
C ASN A 120 12.35 -0.97 6.25
N TYR A 121 11.64 -0.88 7.38
CA TYR A 121 12.08 -0.15 8.56
C TYR A 121 12.47 -1.14 9.64
N CYS A 122 13.78 -1.26 9.87
CA CYS A 122 14.31 -2.27 10.76
C CYS A 122 14.45 -1.73 12.19
N THR A 123 14.25 -2.61 13.16
CA THR A 123 14.42 -2.31 14.59
C THR A 123 15.16 -3.43 15.28
N LYS A 124 15.71 -3.13 16.44
CA LYS A 124 16.27 -4.11 17.37
C LYS A 124 15.74 -3.85 18.77
N PHE A 125 15.70 -4.90 19.58
CA PHE A 125 15.41 -4.77 21.00
C PHE A 125 16.72 -4.66 21.78
N THR A 126 16.80 -3.71 22.70
CA THR A 126 17.90 -3.54 23.64
C THR A 126 17.40 -3.67 25.06
N LYS A 127 18.22 -4.16 25.97
CA LYS A 127 17.89 -4.15 27.39
C LYS A 127 17.88 -2.72 27.91
N GLY A 128 16.90 -2.39 28.71
CA GLY A 128 16.76 -1.05 29.30
C GLY A 128 15.75 -1.04 30.41
N GLN A 129 15.51 0.15 30.96
CA GLN A 129 14.49 0.34 31.96
C GLN A 129 13.27 1.01 31.32
N VAL A 130 12.10 0.57 31.68
CA VAL A 130 10.80 1.11 31.24
C VAL A 130 9.95 1.49 32.46
N ILE A 131 9.10 2.48 32.27
CA ILE A 131 8.15 2.90 33.32
C ILE A 131 6.89 2.07 33.17
N TYR A 132 6.55 1.31 34.20
CA TYR A 132 5.30 0.57 34.31
C TYR A 132 4.62 0.90 35.63
N LYS A 133 3.39 1.41 35.61
CA LYS A 133 2.63 1.84 36.78
C LYS A 133 3.45 2.73 37.70
N ASP A 134 4.09 3.77 37.16
CA ASP A 134 4.95 4.74 37.82
C ASP A 134 6.20 4.15 38.52
N GLN A 135 6.54 2.92 38.19
CA GLN A 135 7.77 2.25 38.64
C GLN A 135 8.72 2.03 37.49
N LEU A 136 10.01 2.22 37.74
CA LEU A 136 11.07 1.88 36.82
C LEU A 136 11.36 0.39 36.98
N ILE A 137 11.14 -0.37 35.92
CA ILE A 137 11.38 -1.82 35.87
C ILE A 137 12.34 -2.17 34.75
N ASP A 138 13.04 -3.28 34.86
CA ASP A 138 13.83 -3.83 33.77
C ASP A 138 12.90 -4.28 32.64
N GLY A 139 13.26 -3.97 31.41
CA GLY A 139 12.46 -4.25 30.23
C GLY A 139 13.29 -4.15 28.94
N TYR A 140 12.57 -3.97 27.84
CA TYR A 140 13.18 -3.82 26.52
C TYR A 140 12.82 -2.46 25.92
N GLN A 141 13.80 -1.88 25.25
CA GLN A 141 13.61 -0.69 24.41
C GLN A 141 13.73 -1.09 22.95
N ILE A 142 12.99 -0.39 22.09
CA ILE A 142 13.04 -0.60 20.63
C ILE A 142 13.91 0.52 20.05
N GLU A 143 14.99 0.14 19.43
CA GLU A 143 15.88 1.06 18.70
C GLU A 143 15.69 0.87 17.20
N THR A 144 15.68 1.99 16.47
CA THR A 144 15.71 1.97 15.00
C THR A 144 17.15 1.75 14.53
N THR A 145 17.31 0.94 13.51
CA THR A 145 18.64 0.74 12.92
C THR A 145 18.96 1.82 11.89
N GLN A 146 20.23 2.07 11.65
CA GLN A 146 20.74 3.03 10.64
C GLN A 146 20.64 2.49 9.20
N GLU A 147 20.03 1.32 9.01
CA GLU A 147 19.87 0.76 7.66
C GLU A 147 19.01 1.66 6.78
N ALA A 148 19.32 1.70 5.49
CA ALA A 148 18.58 2.51 4.52
C ALA A 148 17.10 2.18 4.54
N GLN A 149 16.28 3.21 4.77
CA GLN A 149 14.84 3.08 4.80
C GLN A 149 14.33 3.12 3.37
N SER A 150 13.71 2.04 2.95
CA SER A 150 13.05 1.91 1.65
C SER A 150 11.64 1.39 1.84
N SER A 151 10.88 1.40 0.78
CA SER A 151 9.54 0.83 0.75
C SER A 151 9.28 0.16 -0.59
N SER A 152 8.22 -0.59 -0.67
CA SER A 152 7.75 -1.16 -1.93
C SER A 152 6.22 -1.23 -1.94
N VAL A 153 5.66 -1.18 -3.14
CA VAL A 153 4.26 -1.49 -3.38
C VAL A 153 4.19 -2.80 -4.15
N HIS A 154 3.30 -3.67 -3.74
CA HIS A 154 3.11 -4.99 -4.36
C HIS A 154 1.69 -5.11 -4.84
N ALA A 155 1.50 -5.68 -6.03
CA ALA A 155 0.22 -6.12 -6.54
C ALA A 155 0.12 -7.65 -6.38
N ILE A 156 -0.90 -8.09 -5.69
CA ILE A 156 -1.15 -9.51 -5.41
C ILE A 156 -2.42 -9.92 -6.15
N ASP A 157 -2.32 -10.89 -7.04
CA ASP A 157 -3.47 -11.53 -7.67
C ASP A 157 -4.24 -12.33 -6.62
N VAL A 158 -5.48 -11.91 -6.35
CA VAL A 158 -6.30 -12.51 -5.30
C VAL A 158 -6.79 -13.92 -5.67
N SER A 159 -6.89 -14.23 -6.98
CA SER A 159 -7.28 -15.57 -7.44
C SER A 159 -6.20 -16.61 -7.16
N THR A 160 -4.93 -16.23 -7.36
CA THR A 160 -3.80 -17.17 -7.28
C THR A 160 -2.95 -17.03 -6.03
N GLY A 161 -3.08 -15.90 -5.31
CA GLY A 161 -2.21 -15.57 -4.19
C GLY A 161 -0.78 -15.17 -4.60
N GLN A 162 -0.52 -14.92 -5.88
CA GLN A 162 0.82 -14.61 -6.37
C GLN A 162 1.05 -13.11 -6.52
N ILE A 163 2.30 -12.68 -6.28
CA ILE A 163 2.71 -11.29 -6.53
C ILE A 163 2.88 -11.11 -8.05
N LYS A 164 2.10 -10.22 -8.65
CA LYS A 164 2.18 -9.87 -10.07
C LYS A 164 3.37 -8.97 -10.35
N TRP A 165 3.53 -7.93 -9.54
CA TRP A 165 4.64 -6.99 -9.65
C TRP A 165 4.99 -6.35 -8.30
N THR A 166 6.18 -5.80 -8.24
CA THR A 166 6.70 -5.03 -7.10
C THR A 166 7.31 -3.74 -7.61
N PHE A 167 6.85 -2.59 -7.07
CA PHE A 167 7.39 -1.28 -7.35
C PHE A 167 8.23 -0.78 -6.17
N PRO A 168 9.55 -0.56 -6.33
CA PRO A 168 10.41 -0.08 -5.27
C PRO A 168 10.26 1.43 -5.08
N ILE A 169 10.32 1.87 -3.82
CA ILE A 169 10.32 3.27 -3.40
C ILE A 169 11.57 3.49 -2.54
N GLU A 170 12.45 4.42 -2.94
CA GLU A 170 13.72 4.67 -2.27
C GLU A 170 13.57 5.35 -0.90
N SER A 171 12.38 5.84 -0.57
CA SER A 171 12.05 6.47 0.70
C SER A 171 11.02 5.65 1.48
N ARG A 172 10.72 6.08 2.70
CA ARG A 172 9.59 5.52 3.44
C ARG A 172 8.28 5.84 2.74
N TYR A 173 7.32 4.94 2.87
CA TYR A 173 5.95 5.12 2.40
C TYR A 173 4.97 5.00 3.56
N GLN A 174 4.23 6.06 3.83
CA GLN A 174 3.26 6.12 4.94
C GLN A 174 1.85 6.52 4.49
N GLY A 175 1.69 6.88 3.21
CA GLY A 175 0.40 7.18 2.60
C GLY A 175 -0.45 5.93 2.36
N GLY A 176 -1.73 6.14 2.10
CA GLY A 176 -2.60 5.06 1.62
C GLY A 176 -2.49 4.89 0.11
N ILE A 177 -2.76 3.68 -0.35
CA ILE A 177 -2.87 3.38 -1.78
C ILE A 177 -4.28 3.71 -2.25
N THR A 178 -4.39 4.38 -3.40
CA THR A 178 -5.66 4.60 -4.09
C THR A 178 -5.59 3.98 -5.48
N VAL A 179 -6.63 3.26 -5.87
CA VAL A 179 -6.73 2.67 -7.21
C VAL A 179 -8.00 3.14 -7.89
N SER A 180 -7.92 3.53 -9.15
CA SER A 180 -9.06 3.92 -9.97
C SER A 180 -8.73 3.77 -11.44
N SER A 181 -9.66 3.18 -12.21
CA SER A 181 -9.59 3.06 -13.67
C SER A 181 -8.26 2.50 -14.17
N GLY A 182 -7.77 1.41 -13.56
CA GLY A 182 -6.53 0.76 -13.96
C GLY A 182 -5.25 1.50 -13.55
N VAL A 183 -5.34 2.49 -12.65
CA VAL A 183 -4.18 3.27 -12.20
C VAL A 183 -4.08 3.24 -10.68
N VAL A 184 -2.88 2.96 -10.17
CA VAL A 184 -2.53 3.02 -8.76
C VAL A 184 -1.88 4.37 -8.47
N TYR A 185 -2.41 5.08 -7.48
CA TYR A 185 -1.93 6.40 -7.07
C TYR A 185 -1.36 6.36 -5.67
N LEU A 186 -0.19 6.97 -5.50
CA LEU A 186 0.49 7.06 -4.21
C LEU A 186 1.39 8.29 -4.11
N VAL A 187 1.71 8.69 -2.88
CA VAL A 187 2.68 9.76 -2.59
C VAL A 187 3.62 9.29 -1.48
N ASP A 188 4.92 9.35 -1.74
CA ASP A 188 5.94 8.97 -0.75
C ASP A 188 6.27 10.12 0.22
N ILE A 189 7.03 9.83 1.28
CA ILE A 189 7.45 10.85 2.24
C ILE A 189 8.50 11.83 1.70
N SER A 190 9.14 11.53 0.58
CA SER A 190 10.02 12.46 -0.14
C SER A 190 9.24 13.43 -1.00
N GLY A 191 7.90 13.29 -1.06
CA GLY A 191 7.02 14.14 -1.82
C GLY A 191 6.94 13.80 -3.29
N ASN A 192 7.20 12.57 -3.69
CA ASN A 192 6.95 12.16 -5.05
C ASN A 192 5.54 11.57 -5.17
N PHE A 193 4.71 12.15 -6.00
CA PHE A 193 3.48 11.55 -6.46
C PHE A 193 3.78 10.59 -7.61
N TYR A 194 3.18 9.41 -7.57
CA TYR A 194 3.26 8.41 -8.63
C TYR A 194 1.86 8.00 -9.08
N ALA A 195 1.71 7.82 -10.38
CA ALA A 195 0.64 7.07 -11.01
C ALA A 195 1.27 5.86 -11.71
N LEU A 196 0.86 4.66 -11.31
CA LEU A 196 1.38 3.40 -11.85
C LEU A 196 0.26 2.68 -12.61
N ASP A 197 0.60 1.96 -13.65
CA ASP A 197 -0.32 1.01 -14.28
C ASP A 197 -0.63 -0.12 -13.29
N SER A 198 -1.90 -0.43 -13.08
CA SER A 198 -2.32 -1.41 -12.07
C SER A 198 -1.96 -2.86 -12.44
N GLU A 199 -1.81 -3.17 -13.73
CA GLU A 199 -1.51 -4.52 -14.21
C GLU A 199 -0.01 -4.82 -14.23
N THR A 200 0.81 -3.80 -14.53
CA THR A 200 2.25 -3.97 -14.78
C THR A 200 3.15 -3.34 -13.72
N GLY A 201 2.64 -2.34 -12.97
CA GLY A 201 3.44 -1.55 -12.05
C GLY A 201 4.32 -0.50 -12.73
N GLU A 202 4.21 -0.32 -14.04
CA GLU A 202 4.96 0.68 -14.78
C GLU A 202 4.57 2.11 -14.36
N VAL A 203 5.57 3.00 -14.31
CA VAL A 203 5.34 4.40 -13.95
C VAL A 203 4.73 5.15 -15.12
N LEU A 204 3.44 5.44 -15.04
CA LEU A 204 2.73 6.29 -16.01
C LEU A 204 3.07 7.77 -15.79
N LYS A 205 3.20 8.18 -14.52
CA LYS A 205 3.54 9.57 -14.17
C LYS A 205 4.25 9.62 -12.82
N LYS A 206 5.26 10.49 -12.74
CA LYS A 206 5.89 10.92 -11.48
C LYS A 206 5.90 12.44 -11.43
N ILE A 207 5.44 13.01 -10.31
CA ILE A 207 5.41 14.47 -10.10
C ILE A 207 6.05 14.75 -8.74
N PRO A 208 7.13 15.55 -8.68
CA PRO A 208 7.66 16.02 -7.41
C PRO A 208 6.69 17.04 -6.80
N MET A 209 6.24 16.76 -5.59
CA MET A 209 5.41 17.63 -4.78
C MET A 209 6.25 18.25 -3.67
N ASN A 210 5.79 19.35 -3.09
CA ASN A 210 6.49 19.97 -1.97
C ASN A 210 5.99 19.34 -0.64
N GLY A 211 6.87 18.65 0.06
CA GLY A 211 6.59 18.06 1.37
C GLY A 211 6.17 16.59 1.33
N ALA A 212 6.21 15.95 2.48
CA ALA A 212 5.96 14.53 2.65
C ALA A 212 4.50 14.15 2.37
N GLY A 213 4.29 13.03 1.69
CA GLY A 213 2.97 12.44 1.49
C GLY A 213 2.67 11.38 2.56
N ASN A 214 1.68 11.67 3.44
CA ASN A 214 1.23 10.76 4.50
C ASN A 214 -0.27 10.43 4.40
N ALA A 215 -0.93 10.91 3.35
CA ALA A 215 -2.35 10.67 3.11
C ALA A 215 -2.55 9.85 1.84
N ALA A 216 -3.67 9.16 1.76
CA ALA A 216 -4.13 8.58 0.51
C ALA A 216 -4.51 9.70 -0.48
N VAL A 217 -4.30 9.43 -1.76
CA VAL A 217 -4.78 10.27 -2.84
C VAL A 217 -6.31 10.14 -2.93
N THR A 218 -7.00 11.24 -3.17
CA THR A 218 -8.46 11.24 -3.37
C THR A 218 -8.78 11.56 -4.82
N ILE A 219 -9.70 10.81 -5.41
CA ILE A 219 -10.19 11.05 -6.77
C ILE A 219 -11.67 11.40 -6.68
N ALA A 220 -12.04 12.56 -7.20
CA ALA A 220 -13.41 13.06 -7.18
C ALA A 220 -13.64 14.06 -8.30
N SER A 221 -14.90 14.30 -8.63
CA SER A 221 -15.27 15.40 -9.53
C SER A 221 -15.23 16.73 -8.78
N ASP A 222 -14.75 17.77 -9.45
CA ASP A 222 -14.88 19.15 -8.97
C ASP A 222 -16.29 19.68 -9.16
N ALA A 223 -16.52 20.96 -8.82
CA ALA A 223 -17.81 21.61 -8.95
C ALA A 223 -18.32 21.72 -10.39
N ASN A 224 -17.47 21.56 -11.37
CA ASN A 224 -17.80 21.58 -12.79
C ASN A 224 -18.07 20.18 -13.34
N GLY A 225 -17.88 19.13 -12.53
CA GLY A 225 -18.00 17.74 -12.93
C GLY A 225 -16.70 17.15 -13.49
N ASP A 226 -15.62 17.92 -13.53
CA ASP A 226 -14.33 17.42 -14.02
C ASP A 226 -13.62 16.56 -12.99
N MET A 227 -13.14 15.40 -13.41
CA MET A 227 -12.37 14.52 -12.53
C MET A 227 -11.04 15.16 -12.13
N ARG A 228 -10.74 15.13 -10.84
CA ARG A 228 -9.52 15.65 -10.23
C ARG A 228 -8.89 14.63 -9.33
N ILE A 229 -7.57 14.69 -9.23
CA ILE A 229 -6.78 13.91 -8.28
C ILE A 229 -6.31 14.88 -7.20
N PHE A 230 -6.82 14.72 -5.99
CA PHE A 230 -6.45 15.56 -4.86
C PHE A 230 -5.33 14.91 -4.07
N VAL A 231 -4.24 15.64 -3.91
CA VAL A 231 -3.02 15.18 -3.26
C VAL A 231 -2.71 16.10 -2.08
N ALA A 232 -2.53 15.52 -0.90
CA ALA A 232 -2.11 16.24 0.28
C ALA A 232 -0.65 15.90 0.61
N THR A 233 0.19 16.93 0.70
CA THR A 233 1.58 16.81 1.13
C THR A 233 1.91 17.89 2.16
N GLY A 234 2.91 17.64 2.99
CA GLY A 234 3.27 18.63 4.00
C GLY A 234 4.44 18.20 4.87
N GLY A 235 4.77 19.06 5.81
CA GLY A 235 5.81 18.84 6.79
C GLY A 235 5.61 19.79 7.97
N SER A 236 6.58 19.89 8.88
CA SER A 236 6.46 20.67 10.13
C SER A 236 6.18 22.17 9.94
N LYS A 237 6.34 22.72 8.73
CA LYS A 237 6.22 24.16 8.46
C LYS A 237 5.19 24.53 7.38
N SER A 238 4.72 23.58 6.59
CA SER A 238 3.75 23.88 5.51
C SER A 238 3.00 22.61 5.12
N GLY A 239 1.70 22.76 4.81
CA GLY A 239 0.88 21.74 4.19
C GLY A 239 0.32 22.27 2.88
N ILE A 240 0.21 21.40 1.87
CA ILE A 240 -0.32 21.72 0.55
C ILE A 240 -1.40 20.70 0.24
N ILE A 241 -2.52 21.19 -0.29
CA ILE A 241 -3.50 20.37 -0.99
C ILE A 241 -3.45 20.82 -2.44
N ALA A 242 -3.10 19.90 -3.33
CA ALA A 242 -3.05 20.13 -4.77
C ALA A 242 -4.18 19.38 -5.45
N ALA A 243 -4.78 19.97 -6.47
CA ALA A 243 -5.69 19.33 -7.40
C ALA A 243 -4.96 19.16 -8.74
N LEU A 244 -4.76 17.91 -9.16
CA LEU A 244 -4.21 17.55 -10.45
C LEU A 244 -5.38 17.22 -11.39
N GLY A 245 -5.30 17.72 -12.63
CA GLY A 245 -6.32 17.44 -13.65
C GLY A 245 -5.68 17.38 -15.03
N LEU A 246 -6.46 16.98 -16.01
CA LEU A 246 -6.06 17.12 -17.40
C LEU A 246 -5.97 18.61 -17.77
N PRO A 247 -5.04 19.03 -18.62
CA PRO A 247 -5.06 20.37 -19.16
C PRO A 247 -6.42 20.62 -19.84
N VAL A 248 -7.05 21.74 -19.51
CA VAL A 248 -8.25 22.19 -20.24
C VAL A 248 -7.77 22.51 -21.66
N VAL A 249 -8.22 21.73 -22.64
CA VAL A 249 -8.08 22.14 -24.03
C VAL A 249 -9.13 23.21 -24.22
N ASP A 250 -8.70 24.47 -24.25
CA ASP A 250 -9.58 25.59 -24.57
C ASP A 250 -10.05 25.42 -26.02
N SER A 251 -11.30 25.01 -26.19
CA SER A 251 -11.92 24.84 -27.51
C SER A 251 -12.26 26.16 -28.18
N SER A 252 -11.82 27.31 -27.63
CA SER A 252 -12.09 28.65 -28.12
C SER A 252 -10.99 29.21 -29.01
N GLU A 253 -9.90 28.51 -29.30
CA GLU A 253 -9.01 28.88 -30.37
C GLU A 253 -9.56 28.40 -31.70
N ASP A 254 -10.17 29.31 -32.40
CA ASP A 254 -10.68 29.22 -33.76
C ASP A 254 -9.66 28.60 -34.72
N ASP A 255 -10.19 27.88 -35.64
CA ASP A 255 -9.70 27.06 -36.75
C ASP A 255 -8.79 27.84 -37.73
N GLU A 256 -7.75 28.53 -37.29
CA GLU A 256 -6.74 29.10 -38.19
C GLU A 256 -5.30 28.85 -37.67
N GLY A 257 -4.66 27.85 -38.26
CA GLY A 257 -3.20 27.81 -38.32
C GLY A 257 -2.46 26.93 -37.35
N ILE A 258 -2.77 25.64 -37.27
CA ILE A 258 -1.91 24.66 -36.61
C ILE A 258 -0.64 24.48 -37.46
N SER A 259 0.41 25.21 -37.12
CA SER A 259 1.76 24.99 -37.65
C SER A 259 2.21 23.56 -37.33
N ARG A 260 2.64 22.80 -38.33
CA ARG A 260 3.18 21.43 -38.22
C ARG A 260 4.29 21.26 -37.16
N ARG A 261 4.87 22.33 -36.64
CA ARG A 261 5.86 22.31 -35.55
C ARG A 261 5.25 22.17 -34.15
N GLY A 262 4.00 22.61 -33.96
CA GLY A 262 3.28 22.39 -32.69
C GLY A 262 2.79 20.96 -32.50
N LEU A 263 2.53 20.24 -33.61
CA LEU A 263 2.03 18.86 -33.59
C LEU A 263 3.07 17.85 -33.05
N ILE A 264 4.37 18.08 -33.28
CA ILE A 264 5.41 17.11 -32.85
C ILE A 264 5.67 17.22 -31.34
N GLY A 265 5.60 18.41 -30.75
CA GLY A 265 5.71 18.60 -29.30
C GLY A 265 4.47 18.11 -28.54
N SER A 266 3.30 18.27 -29.14
CA SER A 266 2.02 17.82 -28.57
C SER A 266 1.83 16.30 -28.70
N LEU A 267 2.32 15.66 -29.77
CA LEU A 267 2.19 14.22 -29.97
C LEU A 267 2.99 13.38 -28.97
N VAL A 268 4.10 13.89 -28.43
CA VAL A 268 4.86 13.17 -27.37
C VAL A 268 4.18 13.31 -26.01
N LEU A 269 3.50 14.42 -25.74
CA LEU A 269 2.68 14.57 -24.53
C LEU A 269 1.31 13.87 -24.64
N THR A 270 0.69 13.87 -25.84
CA THR A 270 -0.61 13.26 -26.07
C THR A 270 -0.57 11.73 -26.13
N SER A 271 0.58 11.11 -26.42
CA SER A 271 0.66 9.64 -26.40
C SER A 271 0.46 9.06 -25.00
N ILE A 272 0.91 9.73 -23.94
CA ILE A 272 0.71 9.28 -22.55
C ILE A 272 -0.68 9.69 -22.03
N VAL A 273 -1.14 10.89 -22.35
CA VAL A 273 -2.48 11.36 -21.99
C VAL A 273 -3.57 10.70 -22.84
N GLY A 274 -3.28 10.36 -24.09
CA GLY A 274 -4.18 9.67 -24.99
C GLY A 274 -4.46 8.23 -24.58
N ILE A 275 -3.52 7.55 -23.92
CA ILE A 275 -3.73 6.21 -23.38
C ILE A 275 -4.72 6.26 -22.20
N LEU A 276 -4.58 7.23 -21.30
CA LEU A 276 -5.54 7.42 -20.20
C LEU A 276 -6.95 7.77 -20.72
N TYR A 277 -7.05 8.57 -21.77
CA TYR A 277 -8.32 8.95 -22.39
C TYR A 277 -8.96 7.81 -23.20
N LEU A 278 -8.17 6.99 -23.91
CA LEU A 278 -8.67 5.82 -24.64
C LEU A 278 -9.09 4.68 -23.71
N LEU A 279 -8.42 4.51 -22.57
CA LEU A 279 -8.83 3.57 -21.53
C LEU A 279 -10.14 4.02 -20.87
N PHE A 280 -10.31 5.33 -20.65
CA PHE A 280 -11.55 5.90 -20.13
C PHE A 280 -12.74 5.73 -21.08
N ILE A 281 -12.57 5.97 -22.39
CA ILE A 281 -13.64 5.78 -23.39
C ILE A 281 -13.97 4.30 -23.58
N ARG A 282 -13.01 3.39 -23.46
CA ARG A 282 -13.25 1.95 -23.60
C ARG A 282 -14.07 1.38 -22.45
N TYR A 283 -13.93 1.95 -21.25
CA TYR A 283 -14.69 1.53 -20.07
C TYR A 283 -16.16 2.01 -20.09
N TYR A 284 -16.43 3.19 -20.65
CA TYR A 284 -17.80 3.75 -20.69
C TYR A 284 -18.61 3.37 -21.92
N ARG A 285 -18.08 2.60 -22.86
CA ARG A 285 -18.76 2.25 -24.12
C ARG A 285 -19.13 0.76 -24.23
N ASN A 286 -18.87 -0.02 -23.26
CA ASN A 286 -19.37 -1.38 -23.02
C ASN A 286 -20.08 -1.36 -21.65
#